data_f7a05621de7868aff51e145f7e9529cd
#
_entry.id   f7a05621de7868aff51e145f7e9529cd
#
_cell.length_a   1.000
_cell.length_b   1.000
_cell.length_c   1.000
_cell.angle_alpha   90.00
_cell.angle_beta   90.00
_cell.angle_gamma   90.00
#
_symmetry.space_group_name_H-M   'P 1'
#
loop_
_entity.id
_entity.type
_entity.pdbx_description
1 polymer ?
#
loop_
_entity_poly.entity_id
_entity_poly.type
_entity_poly.pdbx_seq_one_letter_code
_entity_poly.pdbx_strand_id
1 'polypeptide(L)'
;MISLLFDIDGTLLRAGNAGMQAVHETLVEMFGEVPESKLLVHGRTDHGIMTDVFNSLEKDYQQYRGEFDQLYWEKLPEVMERSDGYLLPGVAELLEALAAAPGVTMGILTGNARVPADIKLKYFGIEQYFAFGGYGDNYSDRNQVAAEAMEAARSQLQETFNADRVWVIGDTVNDITCARSVGAKVIVVETGGGTRDELELAAPDVIFRDLSSVNDFLAVVENKF
;
A
#
# COMPACT_ATOMS: atom_id res chain seq x y z
N MET A 1 -16.45 -6.76 14.19
CA MET A 1 -15.11 -7.26 13.84
C MET A 1 -14.11 -6.11 13.87
N ILE A 2 -12.82 -6.39 14.03
CA ILE A 2 -11.71 -5.43 13.82
C ILE A 2 -11.28 -5.54 12.37
N SER A 3 -11.14 -4.43 11.66
CA SER A 3 -10.66 -4.39 10.29
C SER A 3 -9.29 -3.73 10.25
N LEU A 4 -8.30 -4.42 9.68
CA LEU A 4 -6.93 -3.95 9.55
C LEU A 4 -6.63 -3.71 8.07
N LEU A 5 -6.34 -2.47 7.70
CA LEU A 5 -6.04 -2.04 6.34
C LEU A 5 -4.54 -1.79 6.22
N PHE A 6 -3.84 -2.63 5.47
CA PHE A 6 -2.39 -2.57 5.33
C PHE A 6 -1.97 -1.86 4.04
N ASP A 7 -1.02 -0.94 4.14
CA ASP A 7 -0.21 -0.55 3.00
C ASP A 7 0.80 -1.65 2.65
N ILE A 8 1.39 -1.58 1.47
CA ILE A 8 2.29 -2.60 0.92
C ILE A 8 3.75 -2.19 1.02
N ASP A 9 4.16 -1.20 0.24
CA ASP A 9 5.58 -0.84 0.07
C ASP A 9 6.10 -0.03 1.27
N GLY A 10 7.02 -0.59 2.03
CA GLY A 10 7.54 0.00 3.27
C GLY A 10 6.80 -0.44 4.53
N THR A 11 5.66 -1.12 4.40
CA THR A 11 4.85 -1.65 5.50
C THR A 11 4.89 -3.18 5.54
N LEU A 12 4.51 -3.86 4.47
CA LEU A 12 4.53 -5.32 4.36
C LEU A 12 5.82 -5.83 3.71
N LEU A 13 6.31 -5.11 2.70
CA LEU A 13 7.43 -5.57 1.89
C LEU A 13 8.28 -4.42 1.33
N ARG A 14 9.46 -4.76 0.86
CA ARG A 14 10.24 -3.96 -0.08
C ARG A 14 10.41 -4.72 -1.37
N ALA A 15 9.99 -4.13 -2.49
CA ALA A 15 10.08 -4.74 -3.80
C ALA A 15 11.44 -4.50 -4.51
N GLY A 16 12.48 -4.02 -3.80
CA GLY A 16 13.80 -3.77 -4.40
C GLY A 16 13.80 -2.74 -5.55
N ASN A 17 12.88 -1.77 -5.50
CA ASN A 17 12.65 -0.77 -6.56
C ASN A 17 12.07 -1.35 -7.88
N ALA A 18 11.56 -2.60 -7.85
CA ALA A 18 11.06 -3.27 -9.05
C ALA A 18 9.93 -2.49 -9.76
N GLY A 19 9.03 -1.85 -9.01
CA GLY A 19 7.94 -1.06 -9.60
C GLY A 19 8.47 0.05 -10.51
N MET A 20 9.34 0.92 -10.01
CA MET A 20 9.89 2.03 -10.81
C MET A 20 10.81 1.55 -11.93
N GLN A 21 11.52 0.45 -11.73
CA GLN A 21 12.33 -0.13 -12.80
C GLN A 21 11.44 -0.69 -13.93
N ALA A 22 10.36 -1.39 -13.62
CA ALA A 22 9.40 -1.86 -14.61
C ALA A 22 8.72 -0.71 -15.36
N VAL A 23 8.35 0.37 -14.66
CA VAL A 23 7.87 1.63 -15.28
C VAL A 23 8.90 2.18 -16.27
N HIS A 24 10.16 2.30 -15.85
CA HIS A 24 11.25 2.79 -16.70
C HIS A 24 11.39 1.93 -17.97
N GLU A 25 11.44 0.62 -17.85
CA GLU A 25 11.56 -0.30 -18.99
C GLU A 25 10.36 -0.24 -19.92
N THR A 26 9.16 -0.03 -19.37
CA THR A 26 7.94 0.18 -20.16
C THR A 26 8.00 1.47 -20.95
N LEU A 27 8.43 2.57 -20.35
CA LEU A 27 8.55 3.87 -21.03
C LEU A 27 9.61 3.83 -22.14
N VAL A 28 10.76 3.17 -21.89
CA VAL A 28 11.79 2.96 -22.91
C VAL A 28 11.22 2.17 -24.10
N GLU A 29 10.44 1.13 -23.86
CA GLU A 29 9.82 0.34 -24.93
C GLU A 29 8.80 1.13 -25.73
N MET A 30 7.95 1.91 -25.05
CA MET A 30 6.87 2.68 -25.71
C MET A 30 7.39 3.92 -26.45
N PHE A 31 8.36 4.63 -25.84
CA PHE A 31 8.72 5.98 -26.29
C PHE A 31 10.21 6.16 -26.58
N GLY A 32 11.08 5.23 -26.20
CA GLY A 32 12.54 5.35 -26.31
C GLY A 32 13.14 6.35 -25.32
N GLU A 33 12.37 6.86 -24.37
CA GLU A 33 12.76 7.92 -23.43
C GLU A 33 12.16 7.69 -22.03
N VAL A 34 12.75 8.33 -21.04
CA VAL A 34 12.28 8.32 -19.64
C VAL A 34 12.38 9.71 -19.05
N PRO A 35 11.63 10.02 -17.97
CA PRO A 35 11.75 11.30 -17.27
C PRO A 35 13.18 11.56 -16.78
N GLU A 36 13.68 12.77 -17.00
CA GLU A 36 14.99 13.20 -16.49
C GLU A 36 14.97 13.49 -14.98
N SER A 37 13.78 13.79 -14.42
CA SER A 37 13.63 14.18 -13.02
C SER A 37 13.35 13.01 -12.10
N LYS A 38 13.92 13.04 -10.88
CA LYS A 38 13.52 12.13 -9.80
C LYS A 38 12.08 12.44 -9.38
N LEU A 39 11.22 11.45 -9.52
CA LEU A 39 9.84 11.54 -9.07
C LEU A 39 9.74 11.20 -7.58
N LEU A 40 8.92 11.95 -6.85
CA LEU A 40 8.53 11.60 -5.48
C LEU A 40 7.46 10.50 -5.57
N VAL A 41 7.78 9.32 -5.07
CA VAL A 41 6.87 8.14 -5.17
C VAL A 41 6.30 7.69 -3.83
N HIS A 42 7.01 7.95 -2.72
CA HIS A 42 6.63 7.45 -1.40
C HIS A 42 5.26 7.98 -0.93
N GLY A 43 4.39 7.08 -0.54
CA GLY A 43 3.06 7.37 -0.01
C GLY A 43 2.08 7.94 -1.04
N ARG A 44 2.43 7.97 -2.33
CA ARG A 44 1.57 8.45 -3.42
C ARG A 44 0.84 7.29 -4.10
N THR A 45 -0.15 7.62 -4.92
CA THR A 45 -0.87 6.64 -5.74
C THR A 45 -0.19 6.44 -7.09
N ASP A 46 -0.27 5.23 -7.63
CA ASP A 46 0.27 4.92 -8.97
C ASP A 46 -0.36 5.82 -10.04
N HIS A 47 -1.67 6.08 -9.97
CA HIS A 47 -2.34 7.02 -10.88
C HIS A 47 -1.72 8.42 -10.83
N GLY A 48 -1.48 8.96 -9.64
CA GLY A 48 -0.85 10.27 -9.47
C GLY A 48 0.60 10.29 -9.96
N ILE A 49 1.37 9.22 -9.66
CA ILE A 49 2.76 9.08 -10.11
C ILE A 49 2.81 8.99 -11.64
N MET A 50 1.99 8.12 -12.26
CA MET A 50 1.99 7.96 -13.71
C MET A 50 1.51 9.23 -14.43
N THR A 51 0.55 9.95 -13.88
CA THR A 51 0.15 11.25 -14.40
C THR A 51 1.33 12.21 -14.48
N ASP A 52 2.13 12.31 -13.41
CA ASP A 52 3.32 13.19 -13.39
C ASP A 52 4.43 12.68 -14.34
N VAL A 53 4.63 11.36 -14.40
CA VAL A 53 5.57 10.72 -15.34
C VAL A 53 5.26 11.12 -16.77
N PHE A 54 4.03 10.91 -17.20
CA PHE A 54 3.60 11.19 -18.58
C PHE A 54 3.60 12.70 -18.89
N ASN A 55 3.18 13.53 -17.94
CA ASN A 55 3.27 14.98 -18.08
C ASN A 55 4.70 15.47 -18.29
N SER A 56 5.69 14.86 -17.62
CA SER A 56 7.11 15.20 -17.79
C SER A 56 7.67 14.82 -19.15
N LEU A 57 7.01 13.90 -19.85
CA LEU A 57 7.30 13.50 -21.24
C LEU A 57 6.40 14.24 -22.27
N GLU A 58 5.66 15.26 -21.83
CA GLU A 58 4.70 15.98 -22.66
C GLU A 58 3.63 15.05 -23.29
N LYS A 59 3.22 14.00 -22.58
CA LYS A 59 2.24 13.00 -23.01
C LYS A 59 1.05 12.96 -22.03
N ASP A 60 -0.12 12.57 -22.54
CA ASP A 60 -1.33 12.36 -21.74
C ASP A 60 -1.40 10.90 -21.26
N TYR A 61 -1.29 10.67 -19.94
CA TYR A 61 -1.41 9.33 -19.36
C TYR A 61 -2.72 8.64 -19.75
N GLN A 62 -3.83 9.34 -19.78
CA GLN A 62 -5.14 8.76 -20.12
C GLN A 62 -5.17 8.18 -21.54
N GLN A 63 -4.47 8.81 -22.47
CA GLN A 63 -4.38 8.33 -23.85
C GLN A 63 -3.62 7.00 -23.97
N TYR A 64 -2.57 6.82 -23.17
CA TYR A 64 -1.66 5.68 -23.27
C TYR A 64 -1.88 4.62 -22.18
N ARG A 65 -2.76 4.90 -21.21
CA ARG A 65 -2.94 4.10 -20.01
C ARG A 65 -3.13 2.62 -20.29
N GLY A 66 -4.00 2.27 -21.22
CA GLY A 66 -4.31 0.85 -21.49
C GLY A 66 -3.11 0.05 -21.98
N GLU A 67 -2.31 0.64 -22.90
CA GLU A 67 -1.09 0.02 -23.43
C GLU A 67 0.03 -0.01 -22.37
N PHE A 68 0.23 1.13 -21.68
CA PHE A 68 1.22 1.24 -20.64
C PHE A 68 0.97 0.26 -19.48
N ASP A 69 -0.25 0.23 -18.96
CA ASP A 69 -0.61 -0.63 -17.83
C ASP A 69 -0.38 -2.11 -18.18
N GLN A 70 -0.77 -2.54 -19.39
CA GLN A 70 -0.56 -3.91 -19.84
C GLN A 70 0.94 -4.26 -19.89
N LEU A 71 1.75 -3.45 -20.55
CA LEU A 71 3.20 -3.68 -20.65
C LEU A 71 3.89 -3.64 -19.28
N TYR A 72 3.49 -2.69 -18.42
CA TYR A 72 4.03 -2.58 -17.08
C TYR A 72 3.71 -3.83 -16.25
N TRP A 73 2.47 -4.33 -16.29
CA TRP A 73 2.07 -5.52 -15.56
C TRP A 73 2.75 -6.80 -16.05
N GLU A 74 3.02 -6.91 -17.34
CA GLU A 74 3.79 -8.01 -17.93
C GLU A 74 5.27 -7.99 -17.48
N LYS A 75 5.88 -6.79 -17.38
CA LYS A 75 7.28 -6.63 -16.98
C LYS A 75 7.52 -6.77 -15.46
N LEU A 76 6.56 -6.34 -14.65
CA LEU A 76 6.76 -6.27 -13.20
C LEU A 76 7.21 -7.59 -12.57
N PRO A 77 6.61 -8.76 -12.87
CA PRO A 77 7.07 -10.05 -12.32
C PRO A 77 8.53 -10.35 -12.67
N GLU A 78 8.94 -10.15 -13.92
CA GLU A 78 10.30 -10.39 -14.39
C GLU A 78 11.32 -9.46 -13.70
N VAL A 79 10.93 -8.20 -13.48
CA VAL A 79 11.78 -7.25 -12.75
C VAL A 79 11.88 -7.63 -11.27
N MET A 80 10.80 -8.11 -10.65
CA MET A 80 10.83 -8.58 -9.26
C MET A 80 11.77 -9.79 -9.07
N GLU A 81 11.81 -10.73 -10.02
CA GLU A 81 12.72 -11.89 -9.96
C GLU A 81 14.20 -11.52 -9.91
N ARG A 82 14.58 -10.38 -10.50
CA ARG A 82 15.97 -9.88 -10.51
C ARG A 82 16.24 -8.75 -9.54
N SER A 83 15.26 -8.40 -8.70
CA SER A 83 15.35 -7.37 -7.68
C SER A 83 15.52 -7.98 -6.29
N ASP A 84 16.23 -7.29 -5.40
CA ASP A 84 16.44 -7.71 -4.02
C ASP A 84 15.24 -7.35 -3.13
N GLY A 85 14.05 -7.90 -3.47
CA GLY A 85 12.83 -7.72 -2.70
C GLY A 85 12.73 -8.68 -1.53
N TYR A 86 12.05 -8.26 -0.44
CA TYR A 86 11.86 -9.09 0.76
C TYR A 86 10.63 -8.64 1.56
N LEU A 87 10.06 -9.56 2.36
CA LEU A 87 9.10 -9.23 3.41
C LEU A 87 9.79 -8.48 4.54
N LEU A 88 9.15 -7.44 5.05
CA LEU A 88 9.69 -6.68 6.18
C LEU A 88 9.64 -7.49 7.49
N PRO A 89 10.47 -7.13 8.49
CA PRO A 89 10.58 -7.90 9.73
C PRO A 89 9.24 -8.05 10.44
N GLY A 90 8.92 -9.30 10.81
CA GLY A 90 7.73 -9.68 11.57
C GLY A 90 6.43 -9.80 10.75
N VAL A 91 6.46 -9.51 9.45
CA VAL A 91 5.24 -9.51 8.59
C VAL A 91 4.63 -10.91 8.51
N ALA A 92 5.42 -11.93 8.21
CA ALA A 92 4.89 -13.29 8.05
C ALA A 92 4.23 -13.78 9.34
N GLU A 93 4.92 -13.64 10.47
CA GLU A 93 4.45 -14.06 11.80
C GLU A 93 3.21 -13.26 12.23
N LEU A 94 3.17 -11.96 11.96
CA LEU A 94 2.00 -11.12 12.28
C LEU A 94 0.79 -11.54 11.45
N LEU A 95 0.93 -11.72 10.14
CA LEU A 95 -0.19 -12.10 9.26
C LEU A 95 -0.76 -13.46 9.65
N GLU A 96 0.09 -14.44 9.98
CA GLU A 96 -0.35 -15.75 10.50
C GLU A 96 -1.12 -15.62 11.82
N ALA A 97 -0.61 -14.82 12.76
CA ALA A 97 -1.27 -14.59 14.06
C ALA A 97 -2.63 -13.90 13.90
N LEU A 98 -2.70 -12.88 13.04
CA LEU A 98 -3.95 -12.15 12.75
C LEU A 98 -4.98 -13.03 12.03
N ALA A 99 -4.55 -13.90 11.12
CA ALA A 99 -5.44 -14.85 10.43
C ALA A 99 -6.05 -15.88 11.40
N ALA A 100 -5.33 -16.22 12.47
CA ALA A 100 -5.81 -17.10 13.53
C ALA A 100 -6.66 -16.39 14.60
N ALA A 101 -6.63 -15.05 14.64
CA ALA A 101 -7.31 -14.27 15.69
C ALA A 101 -8.83 -14.14 15.42
N PRO A 102 -9.70 -14.55 16.37
CA PRO A 102 -11.14 -14.42 16.17
C PRO A 102 -11.58 -12.96 16.05
N GLY A 103 -12.43 -12.67 15.08
CA GLY A 103 -13.02 -11.34 14.94
C GLY A 103 -12.10 -10.30 14.33
N VAL A 104 -10.97 -10.70 13.73
CA VAL A 104 -10.07 -9.87 12.95
C VAL A 104 -10.25 -10.17 11.46
N THR A 105 -10.17 -9.15 10.63
CA THR A 105 -10.11 -9.27 9.17
C THR A 105 -9.07 -8.32 8.62
N MET A 106 -8.44 -8.70 7.53
CA MET A 106 -7.38 -7.92 6.90
C MET A 106 -7.77 -7.53 5.48
N GLY A 107 -7.43 -6.31 5.10
CA GLY A 107 -7.58 -5.74 3.78
C GLY A 107 -6.38 -4.90 3.40
N ILE A 108 -6.35 -4.45 2.15
CA ILE A 108 -5.31 -3.58 1.61
C ILE A 108 -5.80 -2.12 1.55
N LEU A 109 -4.92 -1.17 1.85
CA LEU A 109 -5.07 0.24 1.56
C LEU A 109 -3.74 0.74 1.02
N THR A 110 -3.59 0.81 -0.29
CA THR A 110 -2.31 1.11 -0.92
C THR A 110 -2.41 2.13 -2.04
N GLY A 111 -1.34 2.89 -2.23
CA GLY A 111 -1.16 3.72 -3.42
C GLY A 111 -0.93 2.94 -4.71
N ASN A 112 -0.59 1.66 -4.63
CA ASN A 112 -0.43 0.82 -5.80
C ASN A 112 -1.75 0.64 -6.54
N ALA A 113 -1.71 0.56 -7.86
CA ALA A 113 -2.81 0.06 -8.66
C ALA A 113 -3.09 -1.41 -8.30
N ARG A 114 -4.33 -1.87 -8.53
CA ARG A 114 -4.80 -3.21 -8.12
C ARG A 114 -3.90 -4.33 -8.64
N VAL A 115 -3.62 -4.34 -9.93
CA VAL A 115 -2.85 -5.43 -10.54
C VAL A 115 -1.40 -5.47 -10.04
N PRO A 116 -0.63 -4.37 -9.99
CA PRO A 116 0.70 -4.35 -9.35
C PRO A 116 0.69 -4.79 -7.89
N ALA A 117 -0.32 -4.38 -7.11
CA ALA A 117 -0.48 -4.83 -5.72
C ALA A 117 -0.64 -6.35 -5.63
N ASP A 118 -1.57 -6.92 -6.43
CA ASP A 118 -1.82 -8.36 -6.47
C ASP A 118 -0.57 -9.15 -6.92
N ILE A 119 0.19 -8.64 -7.91
CA ILE A 119 1.46 -9.22 -8.34
C ILE A 119 2.46 -9.27 -7.19
N LYS A 120 2.66 -8.15 -6.48
CA LYS A 120 3.59 -8.07 -5.34
C LYS A 120 3.19 -9.03 -4.21
N LEU A 121 1.93 -8.98 -3.79
CA LEU A 121 1.41 -9.84 -2.72
C LEU A 121 1.57 -11.32 -3.06
N LYS A 122 1.26 -11.70 -4.29
CA LYS A 122 1.40 -13.08 -4.79
C LYS A 122 2.86 -13.52 -4.86
N TYR A 123 3.76 -12.66 -5.34
CA TYR A 123 5.19 -12.96 -5.43
C TYR A 123 5.79 -13.33 -4.06
N PHE A 124 5.35 -12.62 -3.01
CA PHE A 124 5.78 -12.88 -1.63
C PHE A 124 4.91 -13.89 -0.88
N GLY A 125 3.88 -14.48 -1.51
CA GLY A 125 3.03 -15.53 -0.96
C GLY A 125 2.17 -15.08 0.23
N ILE A 126 1.69 -13.82 0.20
CA ILE A 126 0.86 -13.25 1.29
C ILE A 126 -0.52 -12.77 0.82
N GLU A 127 -0.89 -12.95 -0.44
CA GLU A 127 -2.16 -12.49 -1.01
C GLU A 127 -3.39 -13.10 -0.33
N GLN A 128 -3.28 -14.33 0.16
CA GLN A 128 -4.37 -15.07 0.80
C GLN A 128 -4.87 -14.45 2.11
N TYR A 129 -4.10 -13.55 2.71
CA TYR A 129 -4.48 -12.90 3.97
C TYR A 129 -5.46 -11.74 3.80
N PHE A 130 -5.60 -11.19 2.59
CA PHE A 130 -6.34 -9.96 2.33
C PHE A 130 -7.64 -10.22 1.57
N ALA A 131 -8.77 -9.95 2.23
CA ALA A 131 -10.10 -10.28 1.71
C ALA A 131 -10.71 -9.16 0.83
N PHE A 132 -10.21 -7.92 0.96
CA PHE A 132 -10.71 -6.72 0.27
C PHE A 132 -9.63 -5.64 0.22
N GLY A 133 -9.89 -4.52 -0.48
CA GLY A 133 -8.94 -3.41 -0.49
C GLY A 133 -9.40 -2.19 -1.25
N GLY A 134 -8.67 -1.09 -1.03
CA GLY A 134 -8.67 0.13 -1.84
C GLY A 134 -7.30 0.32 -2.48
N TYR A 135 -7.30 0.77 -3.74
CA TYR A 135 -6.13 0.80 -4.61
C TYR A 135 -5.98 2.14 -5.33
N GLY A 136 -4.76 2.46 -5.70
CA GLY A 136 -4.40 3.73 -6.35
C GLY A 136 -4.60 3.77 -7.86
N ASP A 137 -5.56 2.99 -8.41
CA ASP A 137 -5.80 2.90 -9.86
C ASP A 137 -6.35 4.18 -10.47
N ASN A 138 -7.26 4.85 -9.77
CA ASN A 138 -8.09 5.89 -10.36
C ASN A 138 -8.01 7.24 -9.64
N TYR A 139 -7.29 7.30 -8.53
CA TYR A 139 -7.25 8.46 -7.65
C TYR A 139 -5.82 8.96 -7.48
N SER A 140 -5.60 10.27 -7.66
CA SER A 140 -4.36 10.92 -7.25
C SER A 140 -4.35 11.26 -5.75
N ASP A 141 -5.52 11.36 -5.13
CA ASP A 141 -5.69 11.62 -3.70
C ASP A 141 -5.88 10.30 -2.93
N ARG A 142 -4.95 10.00 -2.02
CA ARG A 142 -4.98 8.79 -1.19
C ARG A 142 -6.17 8.75 -0.22
N ASN A 143 -6.79 9.89 0.10
CA ASN A 143 -8.01 9.92 0.89
C ASN A 143 -9.19 9.24 0.17
N GLN A 144 -9.23 9.32 -1.16
CA GLN A 144 -10.24 8.61 -1.96
C GLN A 144 -9.99 7.09 -1.95
N VAL A 145 -8.73 6.67 -1.97
CA VAL A 145 -8.35 5.25 -1.81
C VAL A 145 -8.79 4.73 -0.44
N ALA A 146 -8.61 5.51 0.62
CA ALA A 146 -9.07 5.14 1.97
C ALA A 146 -10.60 5.01 2.05
N ALA A 147 -11.34 5.90 1.40
CA ALA A 147 -12.79 5.81 1.31
C ALA A 147 -13.25 4.54 0.56
N GLU A 148 -12.56 4.19 -0.54
CA GLU A 148 -12.81 2.94 -1.28
C GLU A 148 -12.52 1.70 -0.43
N ALA A 149 -11.39 1.67 0.31
CA ALA A 149 -11.06 0.57 1.22
C ALA A 149 -12.11 0.39 2.33
N MET A 150 -12.65 1.50 2.88
CA MET A 150 -13.73 1.46 3.87
C MET A 150 -15.03 0.89 3.29
N GLU A 151 -15.37 1.25 2.06
CA GLU A 151 -16.57 0.72 1.39
C GLU A 151 -16.41 -0.76 1.03
N ALA A 152 -15.21 -1.16 0.59
CA ALA A 152 -14.89 -2.56 0.36
C ALA A 152 -14.98 -3.39 1.65
N ALA A 153 -14.48 -2.87 2.78
CA ALA A 153 -14.62 -3.49 4.10
C ALA A 153 -16.10 -3.62 4.51
N ARG A 154 -16.88 -2.56 4.32
CA ARG A 154 -18.34 -2.56 4.63
C ARG A 154 -19.09 -3.58 3.78
N SER A 155 -18.81 -3.63 2.49
CA SER A 155 -19.42 -4.58 1.57
C SER A 155 -19.09 -6.04 1.93
N GLN A 156 -17.81 -6.30 2.28
CA GLN A 156 -17.34 -7.65 2.64
C GLN A 156 -17.90 -8.13 3.98
N LEU A 157 -17.96 -7.26 4.98
CA LEU A 157 -18.30 -7.61 6.37
C LEU A 157 -19.77 -7.41 6.71
N GLN A 158 -20.49 -6.64 5.89
CA GLN A 158 -21.92 -6.36 6.06
C GLN A 158 -22.27 -5.93 7.50
N GLU A 159 -23.17 -6.65 8.18
CA GLU A 159 -23.63 -6.33 9.55
C GLU A 159 -22.52 -6.44 10.61
N THR A 160 -21.43 -7.15 10.33
CA THR A 160 -20.29 -7.28 11.25
C THR A 160 -19.27 -6.14 11.13
N PHE A 161 -19.40 -5.27 10.11
CA PHE A 161 -18.55 -4.09 9.94
C PHE A 161 -18.79 -3.08 11.07
N ASN A 162 -17.70 -2.55 11.60
CA ASN A 162 -17.73 -1.47 12.58
C ASN A 162 -16.67 -0.43 12.22
N ALA A 163 -17.10 0.75 11.78
CA ALA A 163 -16.22 1.85 11.38
C ALA A 163 -15.29 2.32 12.53
N ASP A 164 -15.77 2.27 13.79
CA ASP A 164 -14.96 2.66 14.94
C ASP A 164 -13.82 1.66 15.24
N ARG A 165 -13.85 0.47 14.62
CA ARG A 165 -12.87 -0.62 14.81
C ARG A 165 -12.01 -0.87 13.58
N VAL A 166 -11.70 0.19 12.85
CA VAL A 166 -10.80 0.15 11.69
C VAL A 166 -9.45 0.72 12.06
N TRP A 167 -8.40 0.02 11.68
CA TRP A 167 -7.02 0.47 11.77
C TRP A 167 -6.39 0.52 10.38
N VAL A 168 -5.64 1.57 10.11
CA VAL A 168 -4.74 1.65 8.97
C VAL A 168 -3.33 1.36 9.48
N ILE A 169 -2.58 0.55 8.75
CA ILE A 169 -1.19 0.23 9.03
C ILE A 169 -0.35 0.70 7.84
N GLY A 170 0.57 1.63 8.06
CA GLY A 170 1.38 2.25 7.01
C GLY A 170 2.73 2.71 7.52
N ASP A 171 3.51 3.41 6.67
CA ASP A 171 4.87 3.85 6.97
C ASP A 171 5.12 5.34 6.69
N THR A 172 4.10 6.06 6.22
CA THR A 172 4.22 7.46 5.81
C THR A 172 3.19 8.38 6.49
N VAL A 173 3.45 9.69 6.43
CA VAL A 173 2.48 10.74 6.82
C VAL A 173 1.19 10.65 5.98
N ASN A 174 1.27 10.20 4.74
CA ASN A 174 0.10 10.01 3.88
C ASN A 174 -0.84 8.90 4.41
N ASP A 175 -0.29 7.86 5.04
CA ASP A 175 -1.09 6.81 5.71
C ASP A 175 -1.84 7.37 6.91
N ILE A 176 -1.18 8.21 7.70
CA ILE A 176 -1.81 8.89 8.83
C ILE A 176 -2.94 9.80 8.34
N THR A 177 -2.66 10.61 7.32
CA THR A 177 -3.63 11.56 6.75
C THR A 177 -4.86 10.84 6.20
N CYS A 178 -4.67 9.81 5.39
CA CYS A 178 -5.79 9.08 4.79
C CYS A 178 -6.57 8.28 5.83
N ALA A 179 -5.93 7.70 6.87
CA ALA A 179 -6.64 7.08 7.99
C ALA A 179 -7.55 8.07 8.71
N ARG A 180 -7.04 9.27 9.02
CA ARG A 180 -7.81 10.34 9.67
C ARG A 180 -9.00 10.81 8.81
N SER A 181 -8.84 10.87 7.49
CA SER A 181 -9.92 11.28 6.57
C SER A 181 -11.15 10.39 6.63
N VAL A 182 -10.98 9.13 7.01
CA VAL A 182 -12.06 8.13 7.16
C VAL A 182 -12.39 7.79 8.60
N GLY A 183 -11.80 8.50 9.58
CA GLY A 183 -12.04 8.30 11.01
C GLY A 183 -11.39 7.02 11.57
N ALA A 184 -10.48 6.39 10.85
CA ALA A 184 -9.78 5.20 11.31
C ALA A 184 -8.65 5.56 12.29
N LYS A 185 -8.30 4.61 13.15
CA LYS A 185 -7.06 4.65 13.92
C LYS A 185 -5.87 4.29 13.03
N VAL A 186 -4.66 4.67 13.43
CA VAL A 186 -3.49 4.43 12.60
C VAL A 186 -2.28 3.95 13.41
N ILE A 187 -1.70 2.86 12.94
CA ILE A 187 -0.41 2.36 13.36
C ILE A 187 0.59 2.67 12.25
N VAL A 188 1.74 3.24 12.59
CA VAL A 188 2.82 3.42 11.62
C VAL A 188 4.05 2.62 12.02
N VAL A 189 4.79 2.18 10.99
CA VAL A 189 6.08 1.48 11.14
C VAL A 189 7.21 2.31 10.58
N GLU A 190 8.41 2.20 11.17
CA GLU A 190 9.61 2.95 10.75
C GLU A 190 10.40 2.22 9.65
N THR A 191 9.79 1.25 8.99
CA THR A 191 10.44 0.43 7.96
C THR A 191 10.42 1.04 6.57
N GLY A 192 9.69 2.13 6.35
CA GLY A 192 9.44 2.71 5.04
C GLY A 192 9.98 4.10 4.80
N GLY A 193 9.15 4.97 4.21
CA GLY A 193 9.55 6.27 3.69
C GLY A 193 9.47 7.44 4.67
N GLY A 194 8.71 7.33 5.77
CA GLY A 194 8.59 8.38 6.78
C GLY A 194 9.75 8.37 7.77
N THR A 195 10.30 9.55 8.08
CA THR A 195 11.25 9.67 9.19
C THR A 195 10.50 9.68 10.53
N ARG A 196 11.17 9.24 11.59
CA ARG A 196 10.59 9.22 12.95
C ARG A 196 9.98 10.56 13.35
N ASP A 197 10.70 11.66 13.11
CA ASP A 197 10.25 13.02 13.47
C ASP A 197 9.00 13.43 12.69
N GLU A 198 8.93 13.13 11.39
CA GLU A 198 7.75 13.39 10.56
C GLU A 198 6.54 12.58 11.03
N LEU A 199 6.74 11.30 11.35
CA LEU A 199 5.68 10.43 11.84
C LEU A 199 5.15 10.90 13.20
N GLU A 200 6.03 11.26 14.15
CA GLU A 200 5.63 11.80 15.45
C GLU A 200 4.87 13.12 15.32
N LEU A 201 5.32 14.03 14.44
CA LEU A 201 4.66 15.29 14.18
C LEU A 201 3.24 15.11 13.61
N ALA A 202 3.04 14.08 12.80
CA ALA A 202 1.74 13.74 12.24
C ALA A 202 0.79 13.02 13.22
N ALA A 203 1.25 12.72 14.44
CA ALA A 203 0.50 12.18 15.57
C ALA A 203 -0.34 10.92 15.25
N PRO A 204 0.29 9.79 14.88
CA PRO A 204 -0.40 8.51 14.78
C PRO A 204 -0.85 8.00 16.16
N ASP A 205 -1.72 7.00 16.21
CA ASP A 205 -2.13 6.39 17.48
C ASP A 205 -1.02 5.55 18.11
N VAL A 206 -0.19 4.92 17.27
CA VAL A 206 0.97 4.10 17.70
C VAL A 206 2.06 4.12 16.63
N ILE A 207 3.31 4.08 17.07
CA ILE A 207 4.49 3.89 16.22
C ILE A 207 5.21 2.64 16.67
N PHE A 208 5.43 1.71 15.72
CA PHE A 208 6.31 0.56 15.92
C PHE A 208 7.59 0.74 15.08
N ARG A 209 8.68 0.15 15.52
CA ARG A 209 9.91 0.09 14.73
C ARG A 209 9.70 -0.75 13.45
N ASP A 210 9.07 -1.92 13.64
CA ASP A 210 8.69 -2.89 12.62
C ASP A 210 7.54 -3.77 13.16
N LEU A 211 7.11 -4.78 12.42
CA LEU A 211 6.00 -5.65 12.81
C LEU A 211 6.42 -6.92 13.61
N SER A 212 7.66 -6.98 14.11
CA SER A 212 8.18 -8.16 14.84
C SER A 212 7.56 -8.33 16.24
N SER A 213 7.05 -7.27 16.86
CA SER A 213 6.41 -7.32 18.18
C SER A 213 4.94 -7.74 18.08
N VAL A 214 4.68 -8.97 17.61
CA VAL A 214 3.31 -9.48 17.34
C VAL A 214 2.38 -9.33 18.54
N ASN A 215 2.83 -9.71 19.75
CA ASN A 215 2.00 -9.63 20.96
C ASN A 215 1.62 -8.17 21.31
N ASP A 216 2.56 -7.23 21.16
CA ASP A 216 2.29 -5.81 21.43
C ASP A 216 1.30 -5.26 20.39
N PHE A 217 1.45 -5.65 19.12
CA PHE A 217 0.52 -5.27 18.05
C PHE A 217 -0.91 -5.76 18.35
N LEU A 218 -1.07 -7.05 18.70
CA LEU A 218 -2.36 -7.63 19.06
C LEU A 218 -2.97 -6.90 20.27
N ALA A 219 -2.17 -6.66 21.32
CA ALA A 219 -2.63 -5.93 22.51
C ALA A 219 -3.11 -4.51 22.16
N VAL A 220 -2.47 -3.82 21.22
CA VAL A 220 -2.88 -2.48 20.78
C VAL A 220 -4.22 -2.54 20.06
N VAL A 221 -4.40 -3.44 19.09
CA VAL A 221 -5.63 -3.50 18.27
C VAL A 221 -6.83 -4.04 19.04
N GLU A 222 -6.61 -4.85 20.09
CA GLU A 222 -7.68 -5.38 20.95
C GLU A 222 -8.08 -4.41 22.07
N ASN A 223 -7.11 -3.76 22.74
CA ASN A 223 -7.36 -2.98 23.97
C ASN A 223 -7.73 -1.51 23.75
N LYS A 224 -7.65 -0.98 22.54
CA LYS A 224 -8.00 0.43 22.26
C LYS A 224 -9.46 0.64 21.82
N PHE A 225 -10.34 -0.35 22.04
CA PHE A 225 -11.77 -0.24 21.74
C PHE A 225 -12.63 -0.43 22.99
#